data_c35f86ac3152c9f7865266958731afe9
#
_entry.id   c35f86ac3152c9f7865266958731afe9
#
_cell.length_a   1.000
_cell.length_b   1.000
_cell.length_c   1.000
_cell.angle_alpha   90.00
_cell.angle_beta   90.00
_cell.angle_gamma   90.00
#
_symmetry.space_group_name_H-M   'P 1'
#
loop_
_entity.id
_entity.type
_entity.pdbx_description
1 polymer ?
#
loop_
_entity_poly.entity_id
_entity_poly.type
_entity_poly.pdbx_seq_one_letter_code
_entity_poly.pdbx_strand_id
1 'polypeptide(L)'
;MEKTFIISYDLNDGEPEDYVNIYEAIKEYGTWAHITESTWAIVTTERAKEVRDKLIELMPTGSSLFVVKSGSVAAWRNVKCSSDWLKKHL
;
A
#
# COMPACT_ATOMS: atom_id res chain seq x y z
N MET A 1 -17.10 1.57 -7.52
CA MET A 1 -17.17 0.78 -6.30
C MET A 1 -15.81 0.72 -5.61
N GLU A 2 -15.78 1.04 -4.36
CA GLU A 2 -14.54 1.00 -3.60
C GLU A 2 -14.05 -0.42 -3.39
N LYS A 3 -12.73 -0.59 -3.47
CA LYS A 3 -12.05 -1.86 -3.25
C LYS A 3 -10.85 -1.61 -2.34
N THR A 4 -10.47 -2.66 -1.61
CA THR A 4 -9.28 -2.61 -0.77
C THR A 4 -8.14 -3.29 -1.50
N PHE A 5 -7.02 -2.58 -1.65
CA PHE A 5 -5.81 -3.12 -2.26
C PHE A 5 -4.69 -3.22 -1.23
N ILE A 6 -3.92 -4.29 -1.33
CA ILE A 6 -2.70 -4.45 -0.56
C ILE A 6 -1.54 -4.02 -1.45
N ILE A 7 -0.69 -3.16 -0.92
CA ILE A 7 0.47 -2.61 -1.62
C ILE A 7 1.72 -3.10 -0.90
N SER A 8 2.60 -3.76 -1.61
CA SER A 8 3.89 -4.21 -1.07
C SER A 8 5.00 -3.76 -2.02
N TYR A 9 6.08 -3.24 -1.48
CA TYR A 9 7.18 -2.74 -2.29
C TYR A 9 8.52 -2.98 -1.64
N ASP A 10 9.56 -2.89 -2.48
CA ASP A 10 10.94 -2.97 -2.05
C ASP A 10 11.71 -1.97 -2.91
N LEU A 11 12.18 -0.89 -2.30
CA LEU A 11 12.86 0.17 -3.03
C LEU A 11 14.32 -0.21 -3.27
N ASN A 12 14.74 -0.12 -4.52
CA ASN A 12 16.12 -0.40 -4.90
C ASN A 12 17.00 0.80 -4.56
N ASP A 13 17.89 0.64 -3.57
CA ASP A 13 18.77 1.71 -3.08
C ASP A 13 18.00 2.97 -2.71
N GLY A 14 16.85 2.78 -2.04
CA GLY A 14 15.99 3.89 -1.66
C GLY A 14 16.62 4.79 -0.61
N GLU A 15 16.58 6.11 -0.87
CA GLU A 15 16.97 7.11 0.10
C GLU A 15 15.77 7.42 1.01
N PRO A 16 16.00 8.01 2.20
CA PRO A 16 14.90 8.37 3.09
C PRO A 16 13.81 9.20 2.41
N GLU A 17 14.17 10.08 1.50
CA GLU A 17 13.23 10.90 0.76
C GLU A 17 12.32 10.08 -0.13
N ASP A 18 12.84 9.01 -0.71
CA ASP A 18 12.04 8.12 -1.56
C ASP A 18 10.93 7.45 -0.77
N TYR A 19 11.22 7.02 0.46
CA TYR A 19 10.21 6.42 1.34
C TYR A 19 9.15 7.44 1.74
N VAL A 20 9.55 8.67 2.05
CA VAL A 20 8.61 9.73 2.40
C VAL A 20 7.66 10.01 1.24
N ASN A 21 8.18 10.07 0.02
CA ASN A 21 7.36 10.33 -1.17
C ASN A 21 6.31 9.23 -1.37
N ILE A 22 6.69 7.97 -1.17
CA ILE A 22 5.77 6.85 -1.28
C ILE A 22 4.70 6.91 -0.18
N TYR A 23 5.10 7.18 1.06
CA TYR A 23 4.18 7.27 2.19
C TYR A 23 3.14 8.36 1.95
N GLU A 24 3.57 9.52 1.49
CA GLU A 24 2.64 10.62 1.25
C GLU A 24 1.67 10.32 0.11
N ALA A 25 2.17 9.69 -0.96
CA ALA A 25 1.31 9.30 -2.08
C ALA A 25 0.25 8.28 -1.66
N ILE A 26 0.63 7.31 -0.83
CA ILE A 26 -0.32 6.31 -0.33
C ILE A 26 -1.36 6.98 0.58
N LYS A 27 -0.93 7.89 1.44
CA LYS A 27 -1.83 8.59 2.35
C LYS A 27 -2.83 9.50 1.64
N GLU A 28 -2.52 9.94 0.44
CA GLU A 28 -3.43 10.74 -0.36
C GLU A 28 -4.71 10.00 -0.74
N TYR A 29 -4.69 8.68 -0.70
CA TYR A 29 -5.92 7.91 -0.92
C TYR A 29 -6.97 8.12 0.17
N GLY A 30 -6.57 8.69 1.31
CA GLY A 30 -7.50 9.04 2.38
C GLY A 30 -7.78 7.90 3.35
N THR A 31 -8.15 6.74 2.85
CA THR A 31 -8.40 5.55 3.67
C THR A 31 -7.24 4.57 3.46
N TRP A 32 -6.40 4.44 4.48
CA TRP A 32 -5.17 3.65 4.36
C TRP A 32 -4.81 3.03 5.70
N ALA A 33 -3.97 1.99 5.64
CA ALA A 33 -3.36 1.40 6.81
C ALA A 33 -1.92 1.02 6.47
N HIS A 34 -0.99 1.32 7.37
CA HIS A 34 0.40 0.92 7.26
C HIS A 34 0.56 -0.39 8.03
N ILE A 35 0.58 -1.51 7.33
CA ILE A 35 0.47 -2.84 7.95
C ILE A 35 1.82 -3.31 8.48
N THR A 36 2.83 -3.30 7.64
CA THR A 36 4.21 -3.59 8.02
C THR A 36 5.10 -2.55 7.37
N GLU A 37 6.42 -2.64 7.57
CA GLU A 37 7.36 -1.63 7.07
C GLU A 37 7.13 -1.26 5.61
N SER A 38 6.94 -2.26 4.74
CA SER A 38 6.80 -2.05 3.30
C SER A 38 5.46 -2.55 2.76
N THR A 39 4.46 -2.72 3.63
CA THR A 39 3.14 -3.19 3.23
C THR A 39 2.07 -2.26 3.76
N TRP A 40 1.22 -1.81 2.85
CA TRP A 40 0.11 -0.90 3.14
C TRP A 40 -1.17 -1.46 2.56
N ALA A 41 -2.29 -0.95 3.04
CA ALA A 41 -3.60 -1.19 2.43
C ALA A 41 -4.25 0.16 2.17
N ILE A 42 -4.99 0.23 1.06
CA ILE A 42 -5.76 1.42 0.70
C ILE A 42 -7.16 1.00 0.26
N VAL A 43 -8.09 1.94 0.37
CA VAL A 43 -9.44 1.78 -0.16
C VAL A 43 -9.62 2.82 -1.25
N THR A 44 -9.96 2.39 -2.46
CA THR A 44 -10.09 3.28 -3.60
C THR A 44 -11.01 2.71 -4.66
N THR A 45 -11.51 3.59 -5.52
CA THR A 45 -12.29 3.18 -6.70
C THR A 45 -11.39 2.91 -7.91
N GLU A 46 -10.10 3.23 -7.81
CA GLU A 46 -9.15 2.98 -8.88
C GLU A 46 -8.90 1.49 -9.10
N ARG A 47 -8.36 1.16 -10.27
CA ARG A 47 -7.96 -0.21 -10.56
C ARG A 47 -6.53 -0.44 -10.08
N ALA A 48 -6.17 -1.71 -9.86
CA ALA A 48 -4.84 -2.07 -9.40
C ALA A 48 -3.75 -1.50 -10.32
N LYS A 49 -3.98 -1.52 -11.62
CA LYS A 49 -3.03 -0.98 -12.61
C LYS A 49 -2.81 0.51 -12.42
N GLU A 50 -3.89 1.25 -12.15
CA GLU A 50 -3.79 2.70 -11.93
C GLU A 50 -2.98 3.01 -10.67
N VAL A 51 -3.22 2.27 -9.60
CA VAL A 51 -2.47 2.43 -8.36
C VAL A 51 -0.98 2.14 -8.61
N ARG A 52 -0.69 1.02 -9.29
CA ARG A 52 0.69 0.64 -9.62
C ARG A 52 1.38 1.74 -10.42
N ASP A 53 0.74 2.23 -11.45
CA ASP A 53 1.36 3.20 -12.37
C ASP A 53 1.68 4.52 -11.68
N LYS A 54 0.82 4.96 -10.76
CA LYS A 54 1.07 6.16 -9.97
C LYS A 54 2.26 6.00 -9.03
N LEU A 55 2.31 4.88 -8.33
CA LEU A 55 3.34 4.68 -7.30
C LEU A 55 4.71 4.37 -7.90
N ILE A 56 4.75 3.64 -9.01
CA ILE A 56 6.03 3.24 -9.61
C ILE A 56 6.83 4.45 -10.08
N GLU A 57 6.17 5.53 -10.46
CA GLU A 57 6.84 6.75 -10.90
C GLU A 57 7.62 7.42 -9.78
N LEU A 58 7.26 7.13 -8.54
CA LEU A 58 7.91 7.72 -7.36
C LEU A 58 9.03 6.83 -6.82
N MET A 59 9.24 5.68 -7.42
CA MET A 59 10.22 4.70 -6.92
C MET A 59 11.51 4.74 -7.73
N PRO A 60 12.67 4.49 -7.07
CA PRO A 60 13.93 4.36 -7.81
C PRO A 60 13.86 3.22 -8.82
N THR A 61 14.60 3.36 -9.92
CA THR A 61 14.68 2.34 -10.97
C THR A 61 15.10 1.00 -10.37
N GLY A 62 14.42 -0.07 -10.75
CA GLY A 62 14.71 -1.41 -10.26
C GLY A 62 13.96 -1.79 -9.00
N SER A 63 13.13 -0.90 -8.47
CA SER A 63 12.31 -1.19 -7.30
C SER A 63 11.21 -2.20 -7.65
N SER A 64 10.77 -2.95 -6.63
CA SER A 64 9.67 -3.92 -6.78
C SER A 64 8.38 -3.31 -6.22
N LEU A 65 7.27 -3.59 -6.89
CA LEU A 65 5.96 -3.11 -6.46
C LEU A 65 4.90 -4.16 -6.77
N PHE A 66 4.09 -4.47 -5.77
CA PHE A 66 3.03 -5.46 -5.88
C PHE A 66 1.73 -4.86 -5.36
N VAL A 67 0.68 -4.87 -6.19
CA VAL A 67 -0.64 -4.37 -5.82
C VAL A 67 -1.64 -5.47 -6.08
N VAL A 68 -2.37 -5.86 -5.05
CA VAL A 68 -3.35 -6.95 -5.18
C VAL A 68 -4.64 -6.57 -4.46
N LYS A 69 -5.76 -6.94 -5.03
CA LYS A 69 -7.05 -6.76 -4.39
C LYS A 69 -7.16 -7.71 -3.21
N SER A 70 -7.58 -7.19 -2.08
CA SER A 70 -7.78 -7.98 -0.87
C SER A 70 -8.88 -9.03 -1.08
N GLY A 71 -8.66 -10.24 -0.53
CA GLY A 71 -9.66 -11.29 -0.51
C GLY A 71 -10.49 -11.25 0.76
N SER A 72 -11.24 -12.31 1.02
CA SER A 72 -12.13 -12.38 2.18
C SER A 72 -11.50 -13.04 3.40
N VAL A 73 -10.35 -13.67 3.24
CA VAL A 73 -9.66 -14.38 4.35
C VAL A 73 -8.32 -13.71 4.60
N ALA A 74 -8.06 -13.38 5.85
CA ALA A 74 -6.81 -12.76 6.24
C ALA A 74 -6.48 -13.10 7.70
N ALA A 75 -5.20 -13.08 8.02
CA ALA A 75 -4.72 -13.25 9.37
C ALA A 75 -3.50 -12.35 9.56
N TRP A 76 -3.30 -11.85 10.77
CA TRP A 76 -2.17 -10.96 11.04
C TRP A 76 -1.73 -11.06 12.49
N ARG A 77 -0.50 -10.62 12.70
CA ARG A 77 0.10 -10.56 14.02
C ARG A 77 1.13 -9.43 14.05
N ASN A 78 1.12 -8.64 15.10
CA ASN A 78 2.10 -7.57 15.33
C ASN A 78 2.18 -6.55 14.19
N VAL A 79 1.02 -6.24 13.60
CA VAL A 79 0.96 -5.22 12.55
C VAL A 79 1.02 -3.82 13.16
N LYS A 80 1.45 -2.85 12.37
CA LYS A 80 1.59 -1.47 12.79
C LYS A 80 0.27 -0.72 12.87
N CYS A 81 -0.73 -1.19 12.13
CA CYS A 81 -2.03 -0.52 12.05
C CYS A 81 -3.04 -1.10 13.03
N SER A 82 -4.22 -0.47 13.08
CA SER A 82 -5.33 -0.93 13.91
C SER A 82 -5.92 -2.22 13.37
N SER A 83 -6.13 -3.20 14.24
CA SER A 83 -6.85 -4.43 13.87
C SER A 83 -8.28 -4.14 13.45
N ASP A 84 -8.91 -3.13 14.04
CA ASP A 84 -10.27 -2.75 13.68
C ASP A 84 -10.34 -2.26 12.24
N TRP A 85 -9.33 -1.53 11.77
CA TRP A 85 -9.25 -1.09 10.39
C TRP A 85 -9.19 -2.29 9.45
N LEU A 86 -8.35 -3.27 9.77
CA LEU A 86 -8.19 -4.47 8.95
C LEU A 86 -9.47 -5.31 8.92
N LYS A 87 -10.13 -5.47 10.06
CA LYS A 87 -11.40 -6.21 10.11
C LYS A 87 -12.49 -5.56 9.29
N LYS A 88 -12.48 -4.23 9.24
CA LYS A 88 -13.49 -3.48 8.50
C LYS A 88 -13.27 -3.52 7.00
N HIS A 89 -12.02 -3.47 6.55
CA HIS A 89 -11.72 -3.21 5.14
C HIS A 89 -11.16 -4.41 4.37
N LEU A 90 -10.56 -5.37 5.04
CA LEU A 90 -10.04 -6.57 4.36
C LEU A 90 -11.12 -7.62 4.10
#